data_463bd7876a340421b2662b71293d570a
#
_entry.id   463bd7876a340421b2662b71293d570a
#
_cell.length_a   1.000
_cell.length_b   1.000
_cell.length_c   1.000
_cell.angle_alpha   90.00
_cell.angle_beta   90.00
_cell.angle_gamma   90.00
#
_symmetry.space_group_name_H-M   'P 1'
#
loop_
_entity.id
_entity.type
_entity.pdbx_description
1 polymer ?
#
loop_
_entity_poly.entity_id
_entity_poly.type
_entity_poly.pdbx_seq_one_letter_code
_entity_poly.pdbx_strand_id
1 'polypeptide(L)'
;WYAQPAKVWMESLPIGNGRLGAMTYGGIEEEKLALNESTMWSGQYNENQNKPFGREKMNQLRKLFFEGKLSEGNRIAGDNLHGNQTSFGTHLPIGDLKMQFIYPEGKVTGYRRSLSLDEAISSVSFNSGGVNYKREYFATNPDNVLVLRLTADKQKSITMNMGLDLMRQADLSVEDNQLVFTGKVDFPLHGPGGV
;
A
#
# COMPACT_ATOMS: atom_id res chain seq x y z
N TRP A 1 15.88 11.92 -3.68
CA TRP A 1 14.95 12.99 -4.06
C TRP A 1 14.70 13.04 -5.55
N TYR A 2 13.59 13.63 -5.95
CA TYR A 2 13.15 13.78 -7.33
C TYR A 2 12.68 15.22 -7.58
N ALA A 3 12.87 15.70 -8.81
CA ALA A 3 12.48 17.05 -9.26
C ALA A 3 11.10 17.08 -9.95
N GLN A 4 10.34 15.99 -9.92
CA GLN A 4 9.02 15.88 -10.55
C GLN A 4 8.12 14.92 -9.77
N PRO A 5 6.78 15.07 -9.84
CA PRO A 5 5.83 14.11 -9.30
C PRO A 5 5.99 12.71 -9.89
N ALA A 6 5.55 11.70 -9.15
CA ALA A 6 5.40 10.35 -9.66
C ALA A 6 4.20 10.27 -10.62
N LYS A 7 4.37 9.57 -11.73
CA LYS A 7 3.29 9.29 -12.70
C LYS A 7 2.67 7.92 -12.49
N VAL A 8 3.47 6.98 -12.03
CA VAL A 8 3.07 5.59 -11.80
C VAL A 8 3.45 5.15 -10.39
N TRP A 9 2.83 4.07 -9.91
CA TRP A 9 3.03 3.55 -8.56
C TRP A 9 4.51 3.27 -8.25
N MET A 10 5.27 2.73 -9.20
CA MET A 10 6.69 2.40 -9.02
C MET A 10 7.61 3.61 -8.82
N GLU A 11 7.15 4.80 -9.15
CA GLU A 11 7.90 6.05 -8.95
C GLU A 11 7.56 6.71 -7.61
N SER A 12 6.48 6.30 -6.95
CA SER A 12 6.01 6.90 -5.70
C SER A 12 6.91 6.53 -4.52
N LEU A 13 6.82 7.29 -3.43
CA LEU A 13 7.65 7.10 -2.25
C LEU A 13 6.86 6.40 -1.15
N PRO A 14 7.42 5.33 -0.55
CA PRO A 14 6.73 4.57 0.48
C PRO A 14 6.84 5.23 1.86
N ILE A 15 5.76 5.12 2.64
CA ILE A 15 5.74 5.34 4.09
C ILE A 15 4.98 4.19 4.75
N GLY A 16 5.29 3.87 5.99
CA GLY A 16 4.58 2.82 6.70
C GLY A 16 5.12 2.56 8.10
N ASN A 17 4.32 1.88 8.91
CA ASN A 17 4.64 1.51 10.30
C ASN A 17 4.62 -0.01 10.54
N GLY A 18 4.55 -0.82 9.49
CA GLY A 18 4.42 -2.27 9.54
C GLY A 18 2.97 -2.77 9.47
N ARG A 19 1.98 -1.96 9.82
CA ARG A 19 0.55 -2.26 9.67
C ARG A 19 -0.09 -1.41 8.59
N LEU A 20 0.01 -0.09 8.70
CA LEU A 20 -0.45 0.85 7.70
C LEU A 20 0.68 1.23 6.76
N GLY A 21 0.36 1.42 5.50
CA GLY A 21 1.29 1.90 4.50
C GLY A 21 0.62 2.81 3.48
N ALA A 22 1.41 3.67 2.87
CA ALA A 22 0.97 4.46 1.74
C ALA A 22 2.12 4.70 0.75
N MET A 23 1.75 4.82 -0.51
CA MET A 23 2.66 5.27 -1.57
C MET A 23 2.27 6.70 -1.94
N THR A 24 3.20 7.66 -1.71
CA THR A 24 2.98 9.09 -1.94
C THR A 24 3.48 9.49 -3.32
N TYR A 25 2.62 10.09 -4.14
CA TYR A 25 2.96 10.45 -5.53
C TYR A 25 3.62 11.82 -5.64
N GLY A 26 3.32 12.72 -4.73
CA GLY A 26 3.87 14.07 -4.72
C GLY A 26 3.29 14.97 -5.81
N GLY A 27 2.07 14.72 -6.24
CA GLY A 27 1.38 15.56 -7.21
C GLY A 27 1.20 16.99 -6.70
N ILE A 28 1.15 17.98 -7.57
CA ILE A 28 1.03 19.40 -7.16
C ILE A 28 -0.44 19.72 -6.89
N GLU A 29 -1.22 19.87 -7.93
CA GLU A 29 -2.66 20.14 -7.83
C GLU A 29 -3.46 18.92 -7.42
N GLU A 30 -3.09 17.76 -7.95
CA GLU A 30 -3.70 16.48 -7.61
C GLU A 30 -2.68 15.59 -6.90
N GLU A 31 -2.90 15.36 -5.62
CA GLU A 31 -2.10 14.42 -4.82
C GLU A 31 -2.85 13.12 -4.65
N LYS A 32 -2.12 12.04 -4.69
CA LYS A 32 -2.62 10.70 -4.47
C LYS A 32 -1.75 9.93 -3.47
N LEU A 33 -2.40 9.30 -2.51
CA LEU A 33 -1.77 8.30 -1.63
C LEU A 33 -2.47 6.95 -1.87
N ALA A 34 -1.73 5.99 -2.41
CA ALA A 34 -2.24 4.63 -2.50
C ALA A 34 -2.10 3.95 -1.13
N LEU A 35 -3.25 3.65 -0.51
CA LEU A 35 -3.35 3.19 0.87
C LEU A 35 -3.34 1.68 0.99
N ASN A 36 -2.71 1.21 2.04
CA ASN A 36 -2.57 -0.20 2.34
C ASN A 36 -2.70 -0.49 3.83
N GLU A 37 -3.27 -1.65 4.18
CA GLU A 37 -3.33 -2.19 5.54
C GLU A 37 -3.00 -3.68 5.51
N SER A 38 -2.09 -4.12 6.38
CA SER A 38 -1.43 -5.44 6.29
C SER A 38 -2.36 -6.63 6.49
N THR A 39 -3.53 -6.43 7.11
CA THR A 39 -4.50 -7.52 7.37
C THR A 39 -5.58 -7.64 6.30
N MET A 40 -5.60 -6.75 5.30
CA MET A 40 -6.57 -6.82 4.21
C MET A 40 -6.18 -7.91 3.20
N TRP A 41 -6.75 -9.08 3.38
CA TRP A 41 -6.54 -10.24 2.51
C TRP A 41 -7.86 -10.80 2.01
N SER A 42 -7.90 -11.30 0.78
CA SER A 42 -8.96 -12.18 0.33
C SER A 42 -8.72 -13.59 0.89
N GLY A 43 -9.78 -14.32 1.15
CA GLY A 43 -9.67 -15.67 1.71
C GLY A 43 -9.74 -15.69 3.24
N GLN A 44 -9.86 -16.88 3.78
CA GLN A 44 -10.01 -17.13 5.20
C GLN A 44 -9.01 -18.17 5.67
N TYR A 45 -8.67 -18.14 6.95
CA TYR A 45 -7.90 -19.20 7.58
C TYR A 45 -8.67 -20.52 7.44
N ASN A 46 -7.97 -21.55 6.97
CA ASN A 46 -8.48 -22.91 6.84
C ASN A 46 -7.48 -23.87 7.46
N GLU A 47 -7.84 -24.47 8.59
CA GLU A 47 -7.00 -25.45 9.31
C GLU A 47 -6.71 -26.71 8.50
N ASN A 48 -7.57 -27.04 7.54
CA ASN A 48 -7.40 -28.19 6.65
C ASN A 48 -6.57 -27.89 5.40
N GLN A 49 -5.95 -26.72 5.34
CA GLN A 49 -5.20 -26.29 4.16
C GLN A 49 -3.85 -27.01 4.01
N ASN A 50 -3.30 -27.52 5.09
CA ASN A 50 -2.02 -28.20 5.07
C ASN A 50 -2.17 -29.66 4.67
N LYS A 51 -1.41 -30.09 3.67
CA LYS A 51 -1.29 -31.49 3.32
C LYS A 51 -0.41 -32.22 4.36
N PRO A 52 -0.75 -33.43 4.76
CA PRO A 52 0.09 -34.22 5.67
C PRO A 52 1.39 -34.63 4.95
N PHE A 53 2.49 -33.98 5.32
CA PHE A 53 3.83 -34.28 4.80
C PHE A 53 4.80 -34.46 5.97
N GLY A 54 4.90 -35.65 6.46
CA GLY A 54 5.69 -35.95 7.64
C GLY A 54 7.20 -36.03 7.40
N ARG A 55 7.97 -36.19 8.49
CA ARG A 55 9.44 -36.27 8.48
C ARG A 55 9.97 -37.36 7.50
N GLU A 56 9.33 -38.49 7.42
CA GLU A 56 9.75 -39.58 6.54
C GLU A 56 9.73 -39.17 5.06
N LYS A 57 8.62 -38.59 4.62
CA LYS A 57 8.49 -38.08 3.24
C LYS A 57 9.50 -36.98 2.96
N MET A 58 9.76 -36.10 3.92
CA MET A 58 10.78 -35.08 3.79
C MET A 58 12.18 -35.68 3.62
N ASN A 59 12.50 -36.73 4.36
CA ASN A 59 13.79 -37.43 4.22
C ASN A 59 13.92 -38.14 2.86
N GLN A 60 12.84 -38.76 2.38
CA GLN A 60 12.81 -39.32 1.02
C GLN A 60 13.04 -38.26 -0.04
N LEU A 61 12.39 -37.13 0.09
CA LEU A 61 12.57 -35.97 -0.83
C LEU A 61 14.02 -35.47 -0.85
N ARG A 62 14.63 -35.30 0.32
CA ARG A 62 16.04 -34.92 0.44
C ARG A 62 16.97 -35.93 -0.22
N LYS A 63 16.72 -37.23 -0.01
CA LYS A 63 17.49 -38.31 -0.62
C LYS A 63 17.47 -38.21 -2.15
N LEU A 64 16.30 -37.99 -2.76
CA LEU A 64 16.15 -37.85 -4.20
C LEU A 64 17.02 -36.68 -4.74
N PHE A 65 17.00 -35.54 -4.06
CA PHE A 65 17.84 -34.43 -4.45
C PHE A 65 19.34 -34.71 -4.32
N PHE A 66 19.77 -35.38 -3.25
CA PHE A 66 21.16 -35.77 -3.08
C PHE A 66 21.62 -36.83 -4.10
N GLU A 67 20.71 -37.71 -4.57
CA GLU A 67 20.96 -38.65 -5.64
C GLU A 67 20.89 -38.02 -7.05
N GLY A 68 20.65 -36.70 -7.17
CA GLY A 68 20.54 -36.01 -8.44
C GLY A 68 19.22 -36.27 -9.20
N LYS A 69 18.25 -36.92 -8.58
CA LYS A 69 16.92 -37.21 -9.16
C LYS A 69 16.01 -35.98 -9.06
N LEU A 70 16.45 -34.84 -9.67
CA LEU A 70 15.81 -33.54 -9.50
C LEU A 70 14.36 -33.50 -9.98
N SER A 71 14.06 -34.13 -11.13
CA SER A 71 12.70 -34.12 -11.69
C SER A 71 11.69 -34.84 -10.79
N GLU A 72 12.09 -36.01 -10.24
CA GLU A 72 11.25 -36.76 -9.32
C GLU A 72 11.09 -36.03 -7.99
N GLY A 73 12.16 -35.45 -7.46
CA GLY A 73 12.14 -34.62 -6.26
C GLY A 73 11.21 -33.42 -6.40
N ASN A 74 11.32 -32.69 -7.51
CA ASN A 74 10.46 -31.54 -7.78
C ASN A 74 8.98 -31.93 -7.91
N ARG A 75 8.66 -33.05 -8.55
CA ARG A 75 7.28 -33.54 -8.63
C ARG A 75 6.72 -33.86 -7.25
N ILE A 76 7.46 -34.60 -6.42
CA ILE A 76 7.02 -34.91 -5.05
C ILE A 76 6.88 -33.67 -4.19
N ALA A 77 7.80 -32.71 -4.32
CA ALA A 77 7.73 -31.44 -3.63
C ALA A 77 6.46 -30.66 -4.06
N GLY A 78 6.22 -30.54 -5.36
CA GLY A 78 5.06 -29.88 -5.92
C GLY A 78 3.73 -30.51 -5.48
N ASP A 79 3.67 -31.84 -5.41
CA ASP A 79 2.45 -32.53 -5.02
C ASP A 79 2.14 -32.42 -3.51
N ASN A 80 3.15 -32.19 -2.66
CA ASN A 80 3.01 -32.38 -1.21
C ASN A 80 3.40 -31.20 -0.35
N LEU A 81 4.27 -30.29 -0.80
CA LEU A 81 4.73 -29.15 0.00
C LEU A 81 3.85 -27.91 -0.15
N HIS A 82 2.93 -27.92 -1.10
CA HIS A 82 1.90 -26.89 -1.20
C HIS A 82 0.69 -27.26 -0.35
N GLY A 83 0.03 -26.27 0.21
CA GLY A 83 -1.29 -26.44 0.80
C GLY A 83 -2.34 -26.87 -0.22
N ASN A 84 -3.57 -27.08 0.21
CA ASN A 84 -4.69 -27.33 -0.69
C ASN A 84 -4.94 -26.06 -1.53
N GLN A 85 -4.86 -26.17 -2.84
CA GLN A 85 -4.89 -25.05 -3.79
C GLN A 85 -6.32 -24.53 -4.06
N THR A 86 -7.16 -24.46 -3.05
CA THR A 86 -8.54 -24.00 -3.24
C THR A 86 -8.70 -22.48 -3.12
N SER A 87 -7.87 -21.83 -2.32
CA SER A 87 -7.73 -20.37 -2.28
C SER A 87 -6.59 -19.99 -1.34
N PHE A 88 -5.59 -19.30 -1.81
CA PHE A 88 -4.53 -18.80 -0.94
C PHE A 88 -4.84 -17.40 -0.39
N GLY A 89 -5.85 -16.75 -0.92
CA GLY A 89 -6.05 -15.35 -0.71
C GLY A 89 -4.96 -14.50 -1.39
N THR A 90 -5.25 -13.22 -1.54
CA THR A 90 -4.27 -12.23 -2.00
C THR A 90 -4.39 -10.99 -1.13
N HIS A 91 -3.29 -10.28 -0.98
CA HIS A 91 -3.30 -8.98 -0.32
C HIS A 91 -4.08 -7.96 -1.15
N LEU A 92 -4.86 -7.13 -0.50
CA LEU A 92 -5.78 -6.21 -1.14
C LEU A 92 -5.45 -4.77 -0.75
N PRO A 93 -5.34 -3.86 -1.70
CA PRO A 93 -5.22 -2.45 -1.39
C PRO A 93 -6.55 -1.90 -0.86
N ILE A 94 -6.48 -0.89 0.01
CA ILE A 94 -7.65 -0.16 0.50
C ILE A 94 -8.26 0.64 -0.65
N GLY A 95 -7.44 1.41 -1.34
CA GLY A 95 -7.79 2.37 -2.36
C GLY A 95 -6.87 3.58 -2.32
N ASP A 96 -7.29 4.65 -2.96
CA ASP A 96 -6.51 5.88 -3.08
C ASP A 96 -7.16 7.02 -2.28
N LEU A 97 -6.40 7.66 -1.39
CA LEU A 97 -6.74 8.98 -0.88
C LEU A 97 -6.35 10.00 -1.94
N LYS A 98 -7.35 10.72 -2.45
CA LYS A 98 -7.17 11.77 -3.46
C LYS A 98 -7.38 13.14 -2.81
N MET A 99 -6.48 14.06 -3.09
CA MET A 99 -6.55 15.43 -2.65
C MET A 99 -6.38 16.36 -3.83
N GLN A 100 -7.32 17.25 -4.02
CA GLN A 100 -7.29 18.28 -5.05
C GLN A 100 -7.04 19.62 -4.38
N PHE A 101 -5.88 20.20 -4.64
CA PHE A 101 -5.46 21.47 -4.10
C PHE A 101 -5.78 22.61 -5.05
N ILE A 102 -6.15 23.74 -4.48
CA ILE A 102 -6.39 25.01 -5.22
C ILE A 102 -5.28 25.97 -4.83
N TYR A 103 -4.43 26.29 -5.78
CA TYR A 103 -3.32 27.23 -5.59
C TYR A 103 -3.59 28.55 -6.30
N PRO A 104 -2.97 29.65 -5.84
CA PRO A 104 -2.96 30.91 -6.59
C PRO A 104 -2.38 30.70 -7.99
N GLU A 105 -2.87 31.47 -8.95
CA GLU A 105 -2.32 31.47 -10.30
C GLU A 105 -0.83 31.83 -10.28
N GLY A 106 -0.05 31.12 -11.08
CA GLY A 106 1.37 31.36 -11.20
C GLY A 106 2.15 30.10 -11.58
N LYS A 107 3.40 30.32 -11.95
CA LYS A 107 4.30 29.23 -12.29
C LYS A 107 4.75 28.48 -11.03
N VAL A 108 4.66 27.17 -11.08
CA VAL A 108 5.28 26.32 -10.05
C VAL A 108 6.79 26.28 -10.24
N THR A 109 7.53 26.53 -9.18
CA THR A 109 9.00 26.52 -9.16
C THR A 109 9.54 25.79 -7.94
N GLY A 110 10.80 25.36 -7.99
CA GLY A 110 11.47 24.77 -6.84
C GLY A 110 10.89 23.44 -6.37
N TYR A 111 10.19 22.71 -7.26
CA TYR A 111 9.59 21.43 -6.90
C TYR A 111 10.65 20.41 -6.48
N ARG A 112 10.40 19.77 -5.34
CA ARG A 112 11.22 18.68 -4.84
C ARG A 112 10.34 17.72 -4.04
N ARG A 113 10.44 16.43 -4.32
CA ARG A 113 9.97 15.38 -3.42
C ARG A 113 11.12 14.51 -2.95
N SER A 114 11.09 14.07 -1.72
CA SER A 114 12.17 13.29 -1.11
C SER A 114 11.64 12.34 -0.05
N LEU A 115 12.40 11.27 0.19
CA LEU A 115 12.22 10.35 1.30
C LEU A 115 13.47 10.41 2.16
N SER A 116 13.32 10.76 3.43
CA SER A 116 14.33 10.61 4.47
C SER A 116 14.22 9.21 5.05
N LEU A 117 15.26 8.38 4.88
CA LEU A 117 15.29 7.03 5.44
C LEU A 117 15.56 7.04 6.95
N ASP A 118 16.29 8.06 7.43
CA ASP A 118 16.60 8.20 8.85
C ASP A 118 15.39 8.60 9.68
N GLU A 119 14.52 9.47 9.09
CA GLU A 119 13.32 10.00 9.77
C GLU A 119 12.04 9.25 9.37
N ALA A 120 12.10 8.42 8.32
CA ALA A 120 10.94 7.77 7.69
C ALA A 120 9.86 8.76 7.23
N ILE A 121 10.27 9.93 6.73
CA ILE A 121 9.38 10.99 6.25
C ILE A 121 9.51 11.16 4.75
N SER A 122 8.39 11.03 4.03
CA SER A 122 8.26 11.49 2.65
C SER A 122 7.85 12.96 2.66
N SER A 123 8.44 13.77 1.82
CA SER A 123 8.14 15.21 1.75
C SER A 123 8.06 15.72 0.31
N VAL A 124 7.23 16.75 0.13
CA VAL A 124 7.09 17.51 -1.12
C VAL A 124 7.18 18.99 -0.82
N SER A 125 7.98 19.72 -1.55
CA SER A 125 8.08 21.18 -1.43
C SER A 125 8.09 21.85 -2.80
N PHE A 126 7.47 23.02 -2.91
CA PHE A 126 7.43 23.84 -4.13
C PHE A 126 6.95 25.25 -3.80
N ASN A 127 7.16 26.16 -4.74
CA ASN A 127 6.54 27.49 -4.73
C ASN A 127 5.46 27.56 -5.82
N SER A 128 4.31 28.15 -5.49
CA SER A 128 3.25 28.47 -6.44
C SER A 128 2.64 29.84 -6.10
N GLY A 129 2.52 30.73 -7.08
CA GLY A 129 1.98 32.07 -6.87
C GLY A 129 2.72 32.89 -5.80
N GLY A 130 4.03 32.64 -5.60
CA GLY A 130 4.84 33.32 -4.58
C GLY A 130 4.58 32.84 -3.14
N VAL A 131 3.98 31.66 -2.96
CA VAL A 131 3.77 30.98 -1.68
C VAL A 131 4.59 29.68 -1.67
N ASN A 132 5.34 29.46 -0.60
CA ASN A 132 6.07 28.22 -0.41
C ASN A 132 5.20 27.21 0.32
N TYR A 133 5.03 26.04 -0.28
CA TYR A 133 4.26 24.93 0.24
C TYR A 133 5.18 23.79 0.62
N LYS A 134 4.87 23.12 1.74
CA LYS A 134 5.50 21.87 2.14
C LYS A 134 4.43 20.89 2.61
N ARG A 135 4.56 19.63 2.16
CA ARG A 135 3.78 18.50 2.62
C ARG A 135 4.73 17.46 3.18
N GLU A 136 4.39 16.87 4.31
CA GLU A 136 5.14 15.82 4.97
C GLU A 136 4.20 14.67 5.26
N TYR A 137 4.66 13.47 4.97
CA TYR A 137 3.89 12.24 5.10
C TYR A 137 4.71 11.25 5.92
N PHE A 138 4.11 10.70 6.97
CA PHE A 138 4.75 9.68 7.77
C PHE A 138 3.70 8.78 8.46
N ALA A 139 4.15 7.65 8.99
CA ALA A 139 3.32 6.73 9.76
C ALA A 139 3.86 6.59 11.17
N THR A 140 3.00 6.69 12.19
CA THR A 140 3.39 6.45 13.58
C THR A 140 3.15 4.99 13.95
N ASN A 141 4.07 4.37 14.67
CA ASN A 141 3.88 3.03 15.19
C ASN A 141 3.04 3.02 16.48
N PRO A 142 3.31 3.90 17.47
CA PRO A 142 2.55 3.89 18.72
C PRO A 142 1.06 4.18 18.52
N ASP A 143 0.73 5.17 17.70
CA ASP A 143 -0.66 5.60 17.48
C ASP A 143 -1.35 4.85 16.33
N ASN A 144 -0.55 4.16 15.50
CA ASN A 144 -1.01 3.41 14.34
C ASN A 144 -1.84 4.25 13.37
N VAL A 145 -1.32 5.42 13.00
CA VAL A 145 -1.93 6.35 12.06
C VAL A 145 -0.96 6.77 10.96
N LEU A 146 -1.51 7.13 9.79
CA LEU A 146 -0.80 7.87 8.76
C LEU A 146 -1.05 9.36 8.99
N VAL A 147 0.02 10.14 8.98
CA VAL A 147 -0.04 11.58 9.19
C VAL A 147 0.33 12.31 7.92
N LEU A 148 -0.50 13.27 7.54
CA LEU A 148 -0.23 14.23 6.49
C LEU A 148 -0.18 15.63 7.11
N ARG A 149 0.99 16.25 7.07
CA ARG A 149 1.20 17.62 7.52
C ARG A 149 1.33 18.55 6.32
N LEU A 150 0.45 19.53 6.26
CA LEU A 150 0.43 20.57 5.22
C LEU A 150 0.84 21.90 5.82
N THR A 151 1.79 22.59 5.20
CA THR A 151 2.24 23.93 5.61
C THR A 151 2.40 24.86 4.42
N ALA A 152 2.15 26.15 4.67
CA ALA A 152 2.41 27.23 3.73
C ALA A 152 3.00 28.42 4.51
N ASP A 153 3.87 29.20 3.86
CA ASP A 153 4.49 30.40 4.48
C ASP A 153 3.58 31.62 4.52
N LYS A 154 2.40 31.54 3.91
CA LYS A 154 1.36 32.55 4.01
C LYS A 154 0.08 31.99 4.62
N GLN A 155 -0.60 32.80 5.42
CA GLN A 155 -1.86 32.42 6.04
C GLN A 155 -2.96 32.21 4.99
N LYS A 156 -3.91 31.29 5.27
CA LYS A 156 -5.08 31.01 4.42
C LYS A 156 -4.75 30.62 2.98
N SER A 157 -3.57 30.01 2.77
CA SER A 157 -3.11 29.60 1.44
C SER A 157 -3.32 28.10 1.14
N ILE A 158 -3.89 27.34 2.06
CA ILE A 158 -4.18 25.93 1.85
C ILE A 158 -5.69 25.75 1.68
N THR A 159 -6.08 25.43 0.46
CA THR A 159 -7.46 25.06 0.12
C THR A 159 -7.43 23.74 -0.63
N MET A 160 -8.21 22.76 -0.21
CA MET A 160 -8.27 21.46 -0.87
C MET A 160 -9.62 20.80 -0.74
N ASN A 161 -9.93 19.94 -1.70
CA ASN A 161 -10.95 18.91 -1.61
C ASN A 161 -10.26 17.57 -1.35
N MET A 162 -10.87 16.73 -0.53
CA MET A 162 -10.35 15.41 -0.20
C MET A 162 -11.43 14.35 -0.41
N GLY A 163 -11.05 13.22 -0.95
CA GLY A 163 -11.94 12.08 -1.16
C GLY A 163 -11.18 10.77 -1.21
N LEU A 164 -11.91 9.68 -1.08
CA LEU A 164 -11.40 8.32 -1.17
C LEU A 164 -11.95 7.65 -2.42
N ASP A 165 -11.05 7.09 -3.21
CA ASP A 165 -11.36 6.21 -4.34
C ASP A 165 -11.11 4.78 -3.88
N LEU A 166 -12.17 4.16 -3.38
CA LEU A 166 -12.10 2.84 -2.77
C LEU A 166 -12.26 1.75 -3.83
N MET A 167 -11.45 0.73 -3.76
CA MET A 167 -11.56 -0.42 -4.66
C MET A 167 -12.78 -1.30 -4.37
N ARG A 168 -13.49 -1.03 -3.27
CA ARG A 168 -14.66 -1.78 -2.81
C ARG A 168 -15.78 -0.84 -2.41
N GLN A 169 -17.00 -1.35 -2.46
CA GLN A 169 -18.16 -0.60 -1.99
C GLN A 169 -18.03 -0.35 -0.49
N ALA A 170 -18.20 0.91 -0.12
CA ALA A 170 -18.26 1.33 1.27
C ALA A 170 -19.23 2.51 1.39
N ASP A 171 -19.86 2.60 2.53
CA ASP A 171 -20.67 3.75 2.90
C ASP A 171 -19.74 4.87 3.38
N LEU A 172 -19.91 6.05 2.84
CA LEU A 172 -19.14 7.24 3.16
C LEU A 172 -19.99 8.21 3.95
N SER A 173 -19.53 8.63 5.12
CA SER A 173 -20.15 9.69 5.92
C SER A 173 -19.12 10.74 6.33
N VAL A 174 -19.62 11.94 6.66
CA VAL A 174 -18.83 13.02 7.23
C VAL A 174 -19.39 13.34 8.60
N GLU A 175 -18.60 13.12 9.64
CA GLU A 175 -18.99 13.30 11.03
C GLU A 175 -17.89 14.08 11.77
N ASP A 176 -18.22 15.16 12.44
CA ASP A 176 -17.29 15.92 13.30
C ASP A 176 -15.87 16.16 12.71
N ASN A 177 -15.77 16.68 11.49
CA ASN A 177 -14.51 16.84 10.74
C ASN A 177 -13.81 15.53 10.36
N GLN A 178 -14.49 14.40 10.41
CA GLN A 178 -13.99 13.11 9.99
C GLN A 178 -14.67 12.67 8.71
N LEU A 179 -13.90 12.17 7.77
CA LEU A 179 -14.39 11.42 6.64
C LEU A 179 -14.34 9.93 7.03
N VAL A 180 -15.51 9.35 7.27
CA VAL A 180 -15.64 7.96 7.72
C VAL A 180 -16.14 7.10 6.56
N PHE A 181 -15.49 5.99 6.32
CA PHE A 181 -15.99 4.98 5.41
C PHE A 181 -16.09 3.63 6.11
N THR A 182 -17.18 2.95 5.89
CA THR A 182 -17.45 1.63 6.46
C THR A 182 -17.86 0.69 5.36
N GLY A 183 -17.22 -0.46 5.30
CA GLY A 183 -17.48 -1.45 4.27
C GLY A 183 -17.11 -2.84 4.73
N LYS A 184 -17.65 -3.83 4.03
CA LYS A 184 -17.28 -5.22 4.19
C LYS A 184 -16.43 -5.65 3.01
N VAL A 185 -15.26 -6.17 3.31
CA VAL A 185 -14.41 -6.78 2.30
C VAL A 185 -14.96 -8.17 2.01
N ASP A 186 -15.68 -8.29 0.90
CA ASP A 186 -16.22 -9.55 0.43
C ASP A 186 -15.60 -9.90 -0.92
N PHE A 187 -15.00 -11.09 -1.02
CA PHE A 187 -14.34 -11.55 -2.22
C PHE A 187 -14.86 -12.91 -2.59
N PRO A 188 -15.19 -13.13 -3.86
CA PRO A 188 -15.35 -14.49 -4.34
C PRO A 188 -14.02 -15.23 -4.12
N LEU A 189 -14.10 -16.42 -3.58
CA LEU A 189 -12.95 -17.32 -3.48
C LEU A 189 -12.35 -17.49 -4.88
N HIS A 190 -11.10 -17.09 -5.05
CA HIS A 190 -10.39 -17.35 -6.30
C HIS A 190 -10.19 -18.85 -6.43
N GLY A 191 -10.63 -19.42 -7.54
CA GLY A 191 -10.34 -20.82 -7.89
C GLY A 191 -8.83 -21.04 -8.10
N PRO A 192 -8.40 -22.29 -8.30
CA PRO A 192 -7.00 -22.61 -8.52
C PRO A 192 -6.46 -21.82 -9.73
N GLY A 193 -5.46 -20.98 -9.49
CA GLY A 193 -4.85 -20.15 -10.54
C GLY A 193 -5.45 -18.76 -10.72
N GLY A 194 -6.36 -18.32 -9.85
CA GLY A 194 -6.85 -16.94 -9.86
C GLY A 194 -5.81 -15.98 -9.25
N VAL A 195 -5.21 -15.16 -10.09
CA VAL A 195 -4.50 -13.93 -9.72
C VAL A 195 -5.49 -12.79 -9.72
#